data_3d03f60c57681c7bb4b60223a4dc454b
#
_entry.id   3d03f60c57681c7bb4b60223a4dc454b
#
_cell.length_a   1.000
_cell.length_b   1.000
_cell.length_c   1.000
_cell.angle_alpha   90.00
_cell.angle_beta   90.00
_cell.angle_gamma   90.00
#
_symmetry.space_group_name_H-M   'P 1'
#
loop_
_entity.id
_entity.type
_entity.pdbx_description
1 polymer ?
#
loop_
_entity_poly.entity_id
_entity_poly.type
_entity_poly.pdbx_seq_one_letter_code
_entity_poly.pdbx_strand_id
1 'polypeptide(L)'
;MNLSKTLRLSAALVAAVVAAPAAAQGNGAEQFIPSDTLCRIGAYRSPGGDLVSLTRREKGYRYVFLDGRTGYLTDPNPRVICTRQGLDVKRDDGGLESWAQVPLRHTRTRFTSDGVTLSGVLIEPVAVKGKPPLVVYVHGSNNTGWINGTFQDAYLLAGSGVSAFLFDKRGTGESTGSYSQNFRLLARDIVAGAAEARRLAAGRYGRFGLIGLSQGGWVAPLAAGAARPDFLVIGYGGIFTPLEEDFEQVVLDVRRAGFDEQAAARAREVAEAAGELVASGYTSGYERLAELRGKYGQQPWFKAIKGEFSGEVLAASEAELRALAGKPDPLGLEWRFDSRPVLQALEVPILWVLAEKDRESPYTITAGRIGELQRAGKPITFYSFPDTDHGMWEFTEARDGTRTLTRYTDGYLRLVADWIAGRTSPSYGRATPRGPGR
;
A
#
# COMPACT_ATOMS: atom_id res chain seq x y z
N MET A 1 33.68 -20.11 -1.24
CA MET A 1 33.23 -18.75 -0.82
C MET A 1 31.96 -18.42 -1.63
N ASN A 2 30.81 -18.49 -0.99
CA ASN A 2 29.50 -18.61 -1.69
C ASN A 2 28.98 -17.23 -2.13
N LEU A 3 29.08 -16.92 -3.42
CA LEU A 3 28.43 -15.76 -4.07
C LEU A 3 26.91 -15.65 -3.82
N SER A 4 26.28 -16.76 -3.40
CA SER A 4 24.84 -16.81 -3.15
C SER A 4 24.36 -16.08 -1.87
N LYS A 5 25.25 -15.87 -0.88
CA LYS A 5 24.89 -15.17 0.37
C LYS A 5 24.96 -13.65 0.21
N THR A 6 25.91 -13.14 -0.55
CA THR A 6 26.06 -11.69 -0.79
C THR A 6 24.90 -11.13 -1.65
N LEU A 7 24.39 -11.96 -2.58
CA LEU A 7 23.16 -11.61 -3.35
C LEU A 7 21.92 -11.64 -2.48
N ARG A 8 21.91 -12.48 -1.42
CA ARG A 8 20.78 -12.56 -0.49
C ARG A 8 20.71 -11.37 0.48
N LEU A 9 21.83 -10.79 0.92
CA LEU A 9 21.82 -9.58 1.74
C LEU A 9 21.29 -8.37 0.95
N SER A 10 21.76 -8.17 -0.30
CA SER A 10 21.25 -7.10 -1.16
C SER A 10 19.80 -7.30 -1.59
N ALA A 11 19.33 -8.56 -1.69
CA ALA A 11 17.94 -8.88 -2.00
C ALA A 11 17.05 -8.90 -0.75
N ALA A 12 17.59 -9.17 0.42
CA ALA A 12 16.85 -9.26 1.68
C ALA A 12 16.63 -7.87 2.30
N LEU A 13 17.59 -6.96 2.23
CA LEU A 13 17.41 -5.54 2.57
C LEU A 13 16.26 -4.87 1.81
N VAL A 14 15.82 -5.52 0.75
CA VAL A 14 14.76 -5.07 -0.15
C VAL A 14 13.52 -5.95 -0.06
N ALA A 15 13.66 -7.20 0.39
CA ALA A 15 12.55 -8.14 0.52
C ALA A 15 11.73 -7.92 1.80
N ALA A 16 12.27 -7.22 2.81
CA ALA A 16 11.53 -6.88 4.02
C ALA A 16 10.32 -5.99 3.75
N VAL A 17 10.34 -5.19 2.68
CA VAL A 17 9.20 -4.38 2.21
C VAL A 17 8.08 -5.24 1.61
N VAL A 18 8.21 -6.56 1.51
CA VAL A 18 7.26 -7.45 0.82
C VAL A 18 6.67 -8.53 1.74
N ALA A 19 6.95 -8.54 3.01
CA ALA A 19 6.33 -9.50 3.91
C ALA A 19 4.87 -9.13 4.23
N ALA A 20 4.00 -9.28 3.25
CA ALA A 20 2.67 -9.80 3.59
C ALA A 20 2.89 -11.14 4.28
N PRO A 21 2.24 -11.43 5.42
CA PRO A 21 2.51 -12.65 6.18
C PRO A 21 2.47 -13.85 5.25
N ALA A 22 3.57 -14.59 5.19
CA ALA A 22 3.61 -15.87 4.55
C ALA A 22 2.56 -16.75 5.22
N ALA A 23 1.39 -16.85 4.61
CA ALA A 23 0.49 -17.95 4.88
C ALA A 23 1.31 -19.22 4.62
N ALA A 24 1.41 -20.06 5.64
CA ALA A 24 2.18 -21.29 5.68
C ALA A 24 2.34 -21.93 4.30
N GLN A 25 3.58 -22.21 3.89
CA GLN A 25 3.90 -22.99 2.72
C GLN A 25 3.32 -24.39 2.92
N GLY A 26 2.08 -24.59 2.46
CA GLY A 26 1.52 -25.90 2.22
C GLY A 26 2.08 -26.38 0.89
N ASN A 27 2.70 -27.55 0.90
CA ASN A 27 3.20 -28.26 -0.27
C ASN A 27 2.23 -28.18 -1.45
N GLY A 28 2.74 -27.73 -2.61
CA GLY A 28 1.99 -27.54 -3.83
C GLY A 28 1.25 -28.80 -4.27
N ALA A 29 -0.06 -28.75 -4.12
CA ALA A 29 -0.97 -29.39 -5.05
C ALA A 29 -1.55 -28.22 -5.86
N GLU A 30 -1.28 -28.20 -7.17
CA GLU A 30 -2.06 -27.39 -8.10
C GLU A 30 -3.53 -27.71 -7.85
N GLN A 31 -4.22 -26.84 -7.11
CA GLN A 31 -5.67 -26.96 -6.98
C GLN A 31 -6.26 -26.57 -8.32
N PHE A 32 -6.75 -27.59 -9.00
CA PHE A 32 -7.56 -27.54 -10.20
C PHE A 32 -8.65 -26.48 -10.02
N ILE A 33 -8.48 -25.32 -10.67
CA ILE A 33 -9.53 -24.32 -10.81
C ILE A 33 -10.43 -24.87 -11.92
N PRO A 34 -11.69 -25.26 -11.63
CA PRO A 34 -12.58 -25.76 -12.67
C PRO A 34 -12.69 -24.74 -13.80
N SER A 35 -12.50 -25.16 -15.03
CA SER A 35 -12.64 -24.34 -16.25
C SER A 35 -14.06 -23.77 -16.47
N ASP A 36 -15.01 -24.17 -15.64
CA ASP A 36 -16.44 -23.84 -15.69
C ASP A 36 -16.88 -22.86 -14.60
N THR A 37 -15.97 -22.00 -14.08
CA THR A 37 -16.43 -20.99 -13.11
C THR A 37 -17.36 -19.99 -13.77
N LEU A 38 -18.60 -19.96 -13.31
CA LEU A 38 -19.62 -18.96 -13.68
C LEU A 38 -19.20 -17.55 -13.24
N CYS A 39 -18.09 -17.43 -12.52
CA CYS A 39 -17.59 -16.22 -11.92
C CYS A 39 -16.94 -15.29 -12.93
N ARG A 40 -17.40 -14.07 -12.99
CA ARG A 40 -16.78 -12.99 -13.77
C ARG A 40 -16.11 -11.99 -12.83
N ILE A 41 -14.87 -11.60 -13.14
CA ILE A 41 -14.18 -10.52 -12.44
C ILE A 41 -14.97 -9.22 -12.64
N GLY A 42 -15.15 -8.42 -11.58
CA GLY A 42 -15.86 -7.15 -11.65
C GLY A 42 -16.45 -6.70 -10.32
N ALA A 43 -17.32 -5.71 -10.40
CA ALA A 43 -18.16 -5.27 -9.28
C ALA A 43 -19.58 -5.79 -9.44
N TYR A 44 -20.25 -6.05 -8.32
CA TYR A 44 -21.65 -6.48 -8.26
C TYR A 44 -22.38 -5.63 -7.25
N ARG A 45 -23.67 -5.38 -7.53
CA ARG A 45 -24.51 -4.50 -6.73
C ARG A 45 -25.75 -5.23 -6.26
N SER A 46 -26.06 -5.06 -4.96
CA SER A 46 -27.34 -5.51 -4.39
C SER A 46 -28.52 -4.65 -4.88
N PRO A 47 -29.75 -5.14 -4.74
CA PRO A 47 -30.96 -4.31 -4.91
C PRO A 47 -30.95 -3.08 -3.99
N GLY A 48 -30.39 -3.18 -2.80
CA GLY A 48 -30.24 -2.08 -1.83
C GLY A 48 -29.09 -1.09 -2.13
N GLY A 49 -28.25 -1.38 -3.15
CA GLY A 49 -27.15 -0.50 -3.57
C GLY A 49 -25.78 -0.83 -2.99
N ASP A 50 -25.66 -1.84 -2.13
CA ASP A 50 -24.37 -2.30 -1.63
C ASP A 50 -23.49 -2.89 -2.74
N LEU A 51 -22.18 -2.87 -2.55
CA LEU A 51 -21.21 -3.32 -3.55
C LEU A 51 -20.31 -4.42 -3.02
N VAL A 52 -19.96 -5.35 -3.91
CA VAL A 52 -18.91 -6.32 -3.74
C VAL A 52 -18.06 -6.39 -5.01
N SER A 53 -16.74 -6.48 -4.88
CA SER A 53 -15.85 -6.83 -6.00
C SER A 53 -15.49 -8.31 -5.94
N LEU A 54 -15.34 -8.90 -7.12
CA LEU A 54 -14.78 -10.24 -7.31
C LEU A 54 -13.51 -10.12 -8.15
N THR A 55 -12.38 -10.65 -7.64
CA THR A 55 -11.07 -10.56 -8.29
C THR A 55 -10.35 -11.91 -8.25
N ARG A 56 -9.39 -12.09 -9.17
CA ARG A 56 -8.57 -13.31 -9.20
C ARG A 56 -7.39 -13.17 -8.22
N ARG A 57 -7.09 -14.25 -7.50
CA ARG A 57 -5.92 -14.43 -6.64
C ARG A 57 -5.35 -15.83 -6.83
N GLU A 58 -4.15 -16.08 -6.31
CA GLU A 58 -3.50 -17.41 -6.38
C GLU A 58 -4.38 -18.54 -5.83
N LYS A 59 -5.11 -18.27 -4.73
CA LYS A 59 -6.04 -19.22 -4.09
C LYS A 59 -7.43 -19.27 -4.74
N GLY A 60 -7.60 -18.70 -5.95
CA GLY A 60 -8.90 -18.64 -6.64
C GLY A 60 -9.49 -17.24 -6.64
N TYR A 61 -10.83 -17.14 -6.56
CA TYR A 61 -11.51 -15.83 -6.55
C TYR A 61 -11.69 -15.31 -5.13
N ARG A 62 -11.29 -14.05 -4.94
CA ARG A 62 -11.50 -13.29 -3.71
C ARG A 62 -12.64 -12.31 -3.91
N TYR A 63 -13.53 -12.22 -2.93
CA TYR A 63 -14.53 -11.16 -2.87
C TYR A 63 -14.20 -10.15 -1.77
N VAL A 64 -14.51 -8.86 -2.02
CA VAL A 64 -14.38 -7.78 -1.05
C VAL A 64 -15.62 -6.89 -1.17
N PHE A 65 -16.36 -6.76 -0.08
CA PHE A 65 -17.48 -5.84 0.04
C PHE A 65 -17.04 -4.40 0.29
N LEU A 66 -17.84 -3.42 -0.07
CA LEU A 66 -17.55 -2.01 0.16
C LEU A 66 -17.46 -1.65 1.68
N ASP A 67 -18.08 -2.44 2.54
CA ASP A 67 -17.97 -2.35 3.99
C ASP A 67 -16.69 -3.01 4.56
N GLY A 68 -15.88 -3.63 3.71
CA GLY A 68 -14.60 -4.26 4.07
C GLY A 68 -14.68 -5.77 4.34
N ARG A 69 -15.87 -6.39 4.48
CA ARG A 69 -15.96 -7.86 4.59
C ARG A 69 -15.31 -8.52 3.37
N THR A 70 -14.61 -9.63 3.59
CA THR A 70 -13.87 -10.31 2.53
C THR A 70 -13.78 -11.81 2.77
N GLY A 71 -13.47 -12.56 1.73
CA GLY A 71 -13.22 -13.99 1.77
C GLY A 71 -12.90 -14.53 0.38
N TYR A 72 -12.75 -15.84 0.29
CA TYR A 72 -12.52 -16.54 -0.96
C TYR A 72 -13.72 -17.43 -1.31
N LEU A 73 -13.95 -17.66 -2.60
CA LEU A 73 -14.99 -18.61 -3.02
C LEU A 73 -14.63 -20.07 -2.64
N THR A 74 -13.35 -20.33 -2.37
CA THR A 74 -12.84 -21.61 -1.89
C THR A 74 -12.92 -21.80 -0.38
N ASP A 75 -13.39 -20.80 0.37
CA ASP A 75 -13.61 -20.94 1.80
C ASP A 75 -14.66 -22.02 2.09
N PRO A 76 -14.60 -22.73 3.21
CA PRO A 76 -15.57 -23.81 3.53
C PRO A 76 -17.03 -23.36 3.52
N ASN A 77 -17.30 -22.10 3.84
CA ASN A 77 -18.64 -21.51 3.83
C ASN A 77 -18.59 -20.08 3.28
N PRO A 78 -18.36 -19.87 1.96
CA PRO A 78 -18.20 -18.56 1.38
C PRO A 78 -19.52 -17.77 1.47
N ARG A 79 -19.43 -16.44 1.70
CA ARG A 79 -20.61 -15.56 1.66
C ARG A 79 -21.13 -15.33 0.25
N VAL A 80 -20.29 -15.54 -0.75
CA VAL A 80 -20.58 -15.25 -2.15
C VAL A 80 -20.57 -16.53 -2.94
N ILE A 81 -21.60 -16.73 -3.76
CA ILE A 81 -21.79 -17.88 -4.64
C ILE A 81 -21.96 -17.34 -6.05
N CYS A 82 -21.21 -17.86 -7.02
CA CYS A 82 -21.33 -17.46 -8.41
C CYS A 82 -22.53 -18.12 -9.07
N THR A 83 -23.29 -17.36 -9.84
CA THR A 83 -24.43 -17.84 -10.63
C THR A 83 -24.30 -17.40 -12.09
N ARG A 84 -25.15 -17.90 -12.98
CA ARG A 84 -25.17 -17.48 -14.39
C ARG A 84 -25.58 -16.02 -14.57
N GLN A 85 -26.32 -15.45 -13.61
CA GLN A 85 -26.90 -14.11 -13.69
C GLN A 85 -26.12 -13.08 -12.88
N GLY A 86 -25.19 -13.50 -12.00
CA GLY A 86 -24.43 -12.61 -11.12
C GLY A 86 -23.85 -13.36 -9.94
N LEU A 87 -24.10 -12.84 -8.73
CA LEU A 87 -23.71 -13.48 -7.47
C LEU A 87 -24.95 -13.65 -6.59
N ASP A 88 -25.02 -14.75 -5.87
CA ASP A 88 -25.89 -14.87 -4.70
C ASP A 88 -25.04 -14.62 -3.44
N VAL A 89 -25.51 -13.72 -2.60
CA VAL A 89 -24.83 -13.32 -1.36
C VAL A 89 -25.63 -13.78 -0.16
N LYS A 90 -24.97 -14.50 0.75
CA LYS A 90 -25.59 -14.94 2.01
C LYS A 90 -25.76 -13.75 2.95
N ARG A 91 -27.01 -13.51 3.37
CA ARG A 91 -27.35 -12.53 4.39
C ARG A 91 -27.10 -13.10 5.79
N ASP A 92 -27.11 -12.24 6.81
CA ASP A 92 -26.89 -12.67 8.19
C ASP A 92 -28.08 -13.48 8.77
N ASP A 93 -29.28 -13.34 8.18
CA ASP A 93 -30.46 -14.17 8.48
C ASP A 93 -30.44 -15.57 7.82
N GLY A 94 -29.39 -15.88 7.06
CA GLY A 94 -29.22 -17.13 6.34
C GLY A 94 -29.87 -17.16 4.95
N GLY A 95 -30.64 -16.14 4.58
CA GLY A 95 -31.22 -16.01 3.24
C GLY A 95 -30.17 -15.69 2.17
N LEU A 96 -30.54 -15.92 0.90
CA LEU A 96 -29.75 -15.52 -0.26
C LEU A 96 -30.34 -14.27 -0.90
N GLU A 97 -29.46 -13.37 -1.35
CA GLU A 97 -29.82 -12.18 -2.12
C GLU A 97 -29.02 -12.17 -3.42
N SER A 98 -29.71 -12.04 -4.55
CA SER A 98 -29.06 -12.00 -5.87
C SER A 98 -28.56 -10.60 -6.19
N TRP A 99 -27.26 -10.49 -6.53
CA TRP A 99 -26.56 -9.25 -6.85
C TRP A 99 -26.17 -9.24 -8.33
N ALA A 100 -26.54 -8.18 -9.03
CA ALA A 100 -26.28 -8.03 -10.45
C ALA A 100 -24.87 -7.48 -10.71
N GLN A 101 -24.22 -7.96 -11.77
CA GLN A 101 -22.95 -7.40 -12.21
C GLN A 101 -23.14 -5.94 -12.64
N VAL A 102 -22.27 -5.05 -12.14
CA VAL A 102 -22.23 -3.65 -12.58
C VAL A 102 -21.59 -3.58 -13.97
N PRO A 103 -22.24 -2.98 -14.97
CA PRO A 103 -21.65 -2.82 -16.29
C PRO A 103 -20.43 -1.89 -16.24
N LEU A 104 -19.24 -2.44 -16.53
CA LEU A 104 -17.99 -1.72 -16.59
C LEU A 104 -17.33 -1.87 -17.96
N ARG A 105 -16.73 -0.79 -18.45
CA ARG A 105 -15.88 -0.79 -19.65
C ARG A 105 -14.43 -0.96 -19.24
N HIS A 106 -13.72 -1.88 -19.89
CA HIS A 106 -12.30 -2.11 -19.71
C HIS A 106 -11.57 -1.74 -20.99
N THR A 107 -10.63 -0.80 -20.91
CA THR A 107 -9.78 -0.40 -22.04
C THR A 107 -8.32 -0.68 -21.68
N ARG A 108 -7.76 -1.74 -22.25
CA ARG A 108 -6.34 -2.07 -22.09
C ARG A 108 -5.48 -1.17 -22.97
N THR A 109 -4.28 -0.86 -22.51
CA THR A 109 -3.35 0.00 -23.21
C THR A 109 -1.91 -0.36 -22.89
N ARG A 110 -0.99 0.15 -23.73
CA ARG A 110 0.44 0.20 -23.48
C ARG A 110 0.92 1.62 -23.75
N PHE A 111 1.79 2.12 -22.89
CA PHE A 111 2.36 3.46 -23.00
C PHE A 111 3.82 3.44 -22.57
N THR A 112 4.59 4.45 -22.97
CA THR A 112 6.02 4.52 -22.69
C THR A 112 6.32 5.49 -21.56
N SER A 113 7.31 5.14 -20.74
CA SER A 113 7.90 5.99 -19.72
C SER A 113 9.39 5.69 -19.61
N ASP A 114 10.26 6.69 -19.79
CA ASP A 114 11.73 6.56 -19.65
C ASP A 114 12.28 5.28 -20.34
N GLY A 115 11.90 5.06 -21.59
CA GLY A 115 12.40 3.94 -22.41
C GLY A 115 11.81 2.56 -22.11
N VAL A 116 10.88 2.44 -21.16
CA VAL A 116 10.15 1.19 -20.89
C VAL A 116 8.71 1.27 -21.37
N THR A 117 8.12 0.13 -21.68
CA THR A 117 6.69 0.00 -22.00
C THR A 117 5.93 -0.46 -20.76
N LEU A 118 4.97 0.35 -20.33
CA LEU A 118 4.07 0.05 -19.22
C LEU A 118 2.72 -0.41 -19.77
N SER A 119 2.17 -1.46 -19.16
CA SER A 119 0.86 -2.00 -19.51
C SER A 119 -0.18 -1.54 -18.51
N GLY A 120 -1.31 -1.03 -19.01
CA GLY A 120 -2.36 -0.45 -18.18
C GLY A 120 -3.77 -0.86 -18.59
N VAL A 121 -4.72 -0.59 -17.71
CA VAL A 121 -6.16 -0.75 -17.95
C VAL A 121 -6.94 0.40 -17.33
N LEU A 122 -7.82 0.98 -18.11
CA LEU A 122 -8.85 1.91 -17.64
C LEU A 122 -10.15 1.14 -17.42
N ILE A 123 -10.69 1.23 -16.22
CA ILE A 123 -11.98 0.64 -15.80
C ILE A 123 -12.96 1.78 -15.58
N GLU A 124 -14.01 1.84 -16.41
CA GLU A 124 -14.99 2.93 -16.41
C GLU A 124 -16.39 2.40 -16.10
N PRO A 125 -17.15 3.08 -15.23
CA PRO A 125 -18.58 2.81 -15.12
C PRO A 125 -19.32 3.20 -16.42
N VAL A 126 -20.21 2.33 -16.91
CA VAL A 126 -20.97 2.59 -18.16
C VAL A 126 -22.22 3.43 -17.89
N ALA A 127 -22.90 3.19 -16.77
CA ALA A 127 -24.18 3.81 -16.45
C ALA A 127 -24.03 4.81 -15.29
N VAL A 128 -23.42 5.98 -15.57
CA VAL A 128 -23.34 7.10 -14.62
C VAL A 128 -23.94 8.36 -15.21
N LYS A 129 -24.55 9.17 -14.36
CA LYS A 129 -25.01 10.52 -14.75
C LYS A 129 -23.82 11.48 -14.73
N GLY A 130 -23.64 12.25 -15.81
CA GLY A 130 -22.55 13.23 -15.92
C GLY A 130 -21.20 12.60 -16.20
N LYS A 131 -20.14 13.31 -15.83
CA LYS A 131 -18.74 12.89 -16.01
C LYS A 131 -18.18 12.39 -14.68
N PRO A 132 -17.92 11.08 -14.53
CA PRO A 132 -17.36 10.53 -13.30
C PRO A 132 -15.94 11.11 -13.02
N PRO A 133 -15.49 11.13 -11.77
CA PRO A 133 -14.07 11.35 -11.46
C PRO A 133 -13.21 10.26 -12.13
N LEU A 134 -11.99 10.64 -12.53
CA LEU A 134 -10.96 9.72 -13.02
C LEU A 134 -9.81 9.68 -12.02
N VAL A 135 -9.39 8.49 -11.61
CA VAL A 135 -8.24 8.33 -10.74
C VAL A 135 -7.18 7.43 -11.36
N VAL A 136 -5.92 7.72 -11.07
CA VAL A 136 -4.79 6.84 -11.34
C VAL A 136 -4.27 6.31 -10.01
N TYR A 137 -4.17 4.99 -9.91
CA TYR A 137 -3.56 4.34 -8.76
C TYR A 137 -2.04 4.37 -8.82
N VAL A 138 -1.44 4.76 -7.71
CA VAL A 138 0.00 4.81 -7.47
C VAL A 138 0.37 3.70 -6.51
N HIS A 139 1.19 2.78 -6.98
CA HIS A 139 1.54 1.56 -6.28
C HIS A 139 2.24 1.79 -4.93
N GLY A 140 2.04 0.85 -4.00
CA GLY A 140 2.94 0.58 -2.89
C GLY A 140 4.25 -0.07 -3.35
N SER A 141 5.04 -0.55 -2.39
CA SER A 141 6.35 -1.18 -2.65
C SER A 141 6.30 -2.60 -3.23
N ASN A 142 5.10 -3.22 -3.35
CA ASN A 142 5.00 -4.57 -3.88
C ASN A 142 5.49 -4.68 -5.35
N ASN A 143 5.93 -5.88 -5.75
CA ASN A 143 6.43 -6.19 -7.08
C ASN A 143 5.44 -7.01 -7.93
N THR A 144 4.14 -6.92 -7.65
CA THR A 144 3.09 -7.64 -8.37
C THR A 144 2.38 -6.77 -9.38
N GLY A 145 1.91 -7.37 -10.50
CA GLY A 145 1.07 -6.69 -11.47
C GLY A 145 -0.38 -6.53 -10.96
N TRP A 146 -1.05 -5.48 -11.44
CA TRP A 146 -2.41 -5.13 -11.01
C TRP A 146 -3.47 -5.25 -12.08
N ILE A 147 -3.08 -5.22 -13.38
CA ILE A 147 -4.03 -5.07 -14.48
C ILE A 147 -4.83 -6.33 -14.83
N ASN A 148 -4.42 -7.49 -14.35
CA ASN A 148 -5.05 -8.77 -14.70
C ASN A 148 -6.21 -9.16 -13.75
N GLY A 149 -6.98 -8.16 -13.31
CA GLY A 149 -8.17 -8.38 -12.47
C GLY A 149 -7.85 -8.78 -11.04
N THR A 150 -6.65 -8.40 -10.56
CA THR A 150 -6.18 -8.74 -9.21
C THR A 150 -6.42 -7.63 -8.19
N PHE A 151 -6.69 -6.39 -8.63
CA PHE A 151 -6.81 -5.24 -7.74
C PHE A 151 -8.27 -4.86 -7.48
N GLN A 152 -8.80 -5.28 -6.34
CA GLN A 152 -10.21 -5.19 -5.96
C GLN A 152 -10.73 -3.76 -5.80
N ASP A 153 -9.89 -2.84 -5.31
CA ASP A 153 -10.32 -1.46 -5.00
C ASP A 153 -10.77 -0.72 -6.26
N ALA A 154 -10.11 -0.97 -7.40
CA ALA A 154 -10.50 -0.36 -8.67
C ALA A 154 -11.91 -0.78 -9.12
N TYR A 155 -12.29 -2.04 -8.90
CA TYR A 155 -13.64 -2.50 -9.21
C TYR A 155 -14.69 -1.91 -8.26
N LEU A 156 -14.37 -1.78 -6.96
CA LEU A 156 -15.25 -1.13 -5.99
C LEU A 156 -15.43 0.36 -6.33
N LEU A 157 -14.35 1.07 -6.69
CA LEU A 157 -14.45 2.45 -7.13
C LEU A 157 -15.26 2.59 -8.42
N ALA A 158 -14.99 1.75 -9.43
CA ALA A 158 -15.76 1.78 -10.67
C ALA A 158 -17.22 1.44 -10.43
N GLY A 159 -17.50 0.46 -9.57
CA GLY A 159 -18.85 0.18 -9.08
C GLY A 159 -19.48 1.37 -8.36
N SER A 160 -18.72 2.20 -7.67
CA SER A 160 -19.17 3.41 -6.97
C SER A 160 -19.32 4.65 -7.87
N GLY A 161 -19.02 4.51 -9.19
CA GLY A 161 -19.15 5.59 -10.16
C GLY A 161 -17.89 6.42 -10.36
N VAL A 162 -16.70 5.86 -10.10
CA VAL A 162 -15.38 6.50 -10.31
C VAL A 162 -14.60 5.72 -11.37
N SER A 163 -14.10 6.37 -12.40
CA SER A 163 -13.20 5.73 -13.38
C SER A 163 -11.82 5.51 -12.77
N ALA A 164 -11.27 4.30 -12.89
CA ALA A 164 -9.99 3.92 -12.28
C ALA A 164 -9.00 3.46 -13.35
N PHE A 165 -7.83 4.06 -13.40
CA PHE A 165 -6.73 3.63 -14.23
C PHE A 165 -5.67 2.93 -13.37
N LEU A 166 -5.32 1.72 -13.78
CA LEU A 166 -4.28 0.90 -13.22
C LEU A 166 -3.22 0.65 -14.26
N PHE A 167 -1.98 0.46 -13.84
CA PHE A 167 -0.94 -0.09 -14.69
C PHE A 167 -0.01 -0.98 -13.88
N ASP A 168 0.67 -1.89 -14.51
CA ASP A 168 1.71 -2.68 -13.88
C ASP A 168 2.97 -1.82 -13.75
N LYS A 169 3.53 -1.77 -12.54
CA LYS A 169 4.79 -1.07 -12.27
C LYS A 169 5.89 -1.62 -13.18
N ARG A 170 6.88 -0.79 -13.56
CA ARG A 170 8.04 -1.25 -14.33
C ARG A 170 8.64 -2.53 -13.75
N GLY A 171 8.97 -3.51 -14.61
CA GLY A 171 9.51 -4.80 -14.21
C GLY A 171 8.52 -5.71 -13.48
N THR A 172 7.20 -5.42 -13.52
CA THR A 172 6.17 -6.28 -12.94
C THR A 172 5.08 -6.59 -13.97
N GLY A 173 4.34 -7.68 -13.77
CA GLY A 173 3.21 -8.06 -14.60
C GLY A 173 3.54 -8.09 -16.09
N GLU A 174 2.82 -7.30 -16.89
CA GLU A 174 3.03 -7.17 -18.33
C GLU A 174 3.91 -5.96 -18.73
N SER A 175 4.42 -5.20 -17.77
CA SER A 175 5.30 -4.05 -18.00
C SER A 175 6.75 -4.50 -18.18
N THR A 176 7.48 -3.83 -19.09
CA THR A 176 8.91 -4.09 -19.31
C THR A 176 9.79 -3.32 -18.32
N GLY A 177 11.12 -3.50 -18.44
CA GLY A 177 12.13 -2.88 -17.59
C GLY A 177 12.43 -3.70 -16.35
N SER A 178 13.07 -3.06 -15.37
CA SER A 178 13.40 -3.67 -14.08
C SER A 178 12.56 -3.05 -12.97
N TYR A 179 12.17 -3.87 -12.00
CA TYR A 179 11.52 -3.39 -10.79
C TYR A 179 12.40 -2.35 -10.08
N SER A 180 11.79 -1.29 -9.58
CA SER A 180 12.49 -0.19 -8.92
C SER A 180 11.66 0.38 -7.77
N GLN A 181 12.35 0.92 -6.78
CA GLN A 181 11.80 1.74 -5.70
C GLN A 181 12.35 3.17 -5.73
N ASN A 182 12.95 3.60 -6.82
CA ASN A 182 13.33 4.99 -7.00
C ASN A 182 12.09 5.87 -7.16
N PHE A 183 11.80 6.69 -6.16
CA PHE A 183 10.56 7.48 -6.09
C PHE A 183 10.43 8.46 -7.26
N ARG A 184 11.53 9.09 -7.70
CA ARG A 184 11.50 10.04 -8.83
C ARG A 184 11.26 9.33 -10.15
N LEU A 185 11.83 8.15 -10.34
CA LEU A 185 11.59 7.32 -11.52
C LEU A 185 10.13 6.84 -11.54
N LEU A 186 9.61 6.36 -10.40
CA LEU A 186 8.22 5.94 -10.28
C LEU A 186 7.25 7.11 -10.46
N ALA A 187 7.59 8.32 -9.98
CA ALA A 187 6.78 9.51 -10.20
C ALA A 187 6.67 9.87 -11.70
N ARG A 188 7.75 9.68 -12.50
CA ARG A 188 7.66 9.86 -13.95
C ARG A 188 6.75 8.84 -14.61
N ASP A 189 6.77 7.58 -14.14
CA ASP A 189 5.82 6.56 -14.60
C ASP A 189 4.36 6.95 -14.32
N ILE A 190 4.11 7.52 -13.15
CA ILE A 190 2.78 8.03 -12.80
C ILE A 190 2.36 9.19 -13.70
N VAL A 191 3.27 10.11 -14.02
CA VAL A 191 2.98 11.22 -14.95
C VAL A 191 2.62 10.69 -16.33
N ALA A 192 3.37 9.71 -16.84
CA ALA A 192 3.06 9.07 -18.13
C ALA A 192 1.72 8.32 -18.07
N GLY A 193 1.46 7.57 -17.00
CA GLY A 193 0.18 6.88 -16.76
C GLY A 193 -1.00 7.85 -16.64
N ALA A 194 -0.81 9.01 -16.00
CA ALA A 194 -1.81 10.06 -15.90
C ALA A 194 -2.16 10.67 -17.27
N ALA A 195 -1.16 10.90 -18.10
CA ALA A 195 -1.37 11.37 -19.49
C ALA A 195 -2.16 10.35 -20.30
N GLU A 196 -1.78 9.06 -20.20
CA GLU A 196 -2.47 7.97 -20.91
C GLU A 196 -3.91 7.78 -20.42
N ALA A 197 -4.14 7.80 -19.08
CA ALA A 197 -5.49 7.72 -18.52
C ALA A 197 -6.41 8.83 -19.05
N ARG A 198 -5.91 10.07 -19.07
CA ARG A 198 -6.65 11.22 -19.60
C ARG A 198 -6.93 11.09 -21.11
N ARG A 199 -5.95 10.58 -21.87
CA ARG A 199 -6.12 10.33 -23.31
C ARG A 199 -7.23 9.31 -23.57
N LEU A 200 -7.21 8.19 -22.85
CA LEU A 200 -8.21 7.13 -22.96
C LEU A 200 -9.61 7.59 -22.55
N ALA A 201 -9.69 8.35 -21.46
CA ALA A 201 -10.96 8.85 -20.92
C ALA A 201 -11.40 10.20 -21.52
N ALA A 202 -10.74 10.71 -22.57
CA ALA A 202 -10.98 12.06 -23.10
C ALA A 202 -12.48 12.33 -23.32
N GLY A 203 -12.95 13.47 -22.79
CA GLY A 203 -14.34 13.91 -22.85
C GLY A 203 -15.31 13.18 -21.90
N ARG A 204 -14.90 12.09 -21.25
CA ARG A 204 -15.77 11.24 -20.40
C ARG A 204 -15.53 11.37 -18.89
N TYR A 205 -14.53 12.12 -18.43
CA TYR A 205 -14.28 12.34 -17.02
C TYR A 205 -14.46 13.81 -16.62
N GLY A 206 -14.72 14.03 -15.32
CA GLY A 206 -14.77 15.34 -14.67
C GLY A 206 -13.46 15.67 -13.96
N ARG A 207 -13.45 15.55 -12.62
CA ARG A 207 -12.24 15.75 -11.80
C ARG A 207 -11.25 14.60 -12.02
N PHE A 208 -9.96 14.92 -11.93
CA PHE A 208 -8.87 13.96 -12.04
C PHE A 208 -8.05 13.88 -10.75
N GLY A 209 -7.74 12.69 -10.26
CA GLY A 209 -6.96 12.50 -9.04
C GLY A 209 -5.93 11.38 -9.10
N LEU A 210 -5.05 11.36 -8.10
CA LEU A 210 -4.13 10.25 -7.84
C LEU A 210 -4.48 9.59 -6.51
N ILE A 211 -4.37 8.26 -6.44
CA ILE A 211 -4.51 7.48 -5.20
C ILE A 211 -3.18 6.81 -4.91
N GLY A 212 -2.45 7.30 -3.91
CA GLY A 212 -1.20 6.72 -3.45
C GLY A 212 -1.42 5.78 -2.27
N LEU A 213 -0.93 4.55 -2.36
CA LEU A 213 -1.05 3.53 -1.33
C LEU A 213 0.33 3.17 -0.77
N SER A 214 0.52 3.19 0.57
CA SER A 214 1.81 2.86 1.19
C SER A 214 2.95 3.70 0.59
N GLN A 215 3.97 3.13 -0.05
CA GLN A 215 5.01 3.84 -0.80
C GLN A 215 4.46 4.91 -1.76
N GLY A 216 3.23 4.71 -2.26
CA GLY A 216 2.53 5.70 -3.06
C GLY A 216 2.30 7.04 -2.34
N GLY A 217 2.42 7.08 -1.01
CA GLY A 217 2.40 8.29 -0.20
C GLY A 217 3.59 9.22 -0.46
N TRP A 218 4.74 8.70 -0.90
CA TRP A 218 5.87 9.51 -1.38
C TRP A 218 5.76 9.82 -2.87
N VAL A 219 5.34 8.83 -3.67
CA VAL A 219 5.36 8.92 -5.14
C VAL A 219 4.23 9.80 -5.68
N ALA A 220 3.01 9.72 -5.14
CA ALA A 220 1.88 10.50 -5.63
C ALA A 220 2.07 12.01 -5.45
N PRO A 221 2.54 12.53 -4.29
CA PRO A 221 2.89 13.94 -4.15
C PRO A 221 3.99 14.39 -5.13
N LEU A 222 5.04 13.58 -5.34
CA LEU A 222 6.10 13.88 -6.31
C LEU A 222 5.56 14.01 -7.73
N ALA A 223 4.65 13.12 -8.12
CA ALA A 223 4.05 13.14 -9.45
C ALA A 223 3.07 14.31 -9.63
N ALA A 224 2.47 14.81 -8.55
CA ALA A 224 1.36 15.77 -8.61
C ALA A 224 1.71 17.07 -9.34
N GLY A 225 2.93 17.60 -9.17
CA GLY A 225 3.37 18.82 -9.83
C GLY A 225 3.28 18.75 -11.36
N ALA A 226 3.67 17.61 -11.95
CA ALA A 226 3.64 17.40 -13.39
C ALA A 226 2.33 16.77 -13.89
N ALA A 227 1.73 15.86 -13.12
CA ALA A 227 0.46 15.22 -13.44
C ALA A 227 -0.75 16.16 -13.29
N ARG A 228 -0.64 17.21 -12.47
CA ARG A 228 -1.68 18.22 -12.23
C ARG A 228 -3.05 17.61 -11.89
N PRO A 229 -3.15 16.84 -10.80
CA PRO A 229 -4.43 16.32 -10.33
C PRO A 229 -5.25 17.44 -9.67
N ASP A 230 -6.57 17.28 -9.66
CA ASP A 230 -7.49 18.12 -8.90
C ASP A 230 -7.56 17.74 -7.41
N PHE A 231 -7.06 16.55 -7.05
CA PHE A 231 -7.02 16.03 -5.68
C PHE A 231 -6.05 14.84 -5.56
N LEU A 232 -5.64 14.58 -4.31
CA LEU A 232 -4.90 13.36 -3.94
C LEU A 232 -5.67 12.56 -2.89
N VAL A 233 -5.52 11.24 -2.92
CA VAL A 233 -5.88 10.34 -1.82
C VAL A 233 -4.63 9.59 -1.41
N ILE A 234 -4.28 9.62 -0.12
CA ILE A 234 -3.16 8.85 0.42
C ILE A 234 -3.71 7.86 1.45
N GLY A 235 -3.59 6.57 1.12
CA GLY A 235 -3.95 5.47 2.00
C GLY A 235 -2.70 4.89 2.67
N TYR A 236 -2.67 4.88 4.00
CA TYR A 236 -1.61 4.27 4.84
C TYR A 236 -0.17 4.58 4.38
N GLY A 237 0.05 5.71 3.75
CA GLY A 237 1.36 6.22 3.37
C GLY A 237 1.91 7.19 4.41
N GLY A 238 3.23 7.15 4.65
CA GLY A 238 3.89 7.96 5.67
C GLY A 238 4.40 9.31 5.18
N ILE A 239 4.62 10.23 6.14
CA ILE A 239 5.37 11.47 5.95
C ILE A 239 6.67 11.37 6.76
N PHE A 240 7.60 10.61 6.26
CA PHE A 240 8.93 10.40 6.83
C PHE A 240 9.92 10.02 5.71
N THR A 241 11.20 9.99 6.00
CA THR A 241 12.21 9.40 5.11
C THR A 241 12.19 7.87 5.27
N PRO A 242 12.65 7.08 4.29
CA PRO A 242 12.81 5.64 4.47
C PRO A 242 13.68 5.25 5.68
N LEU A 243 14.66 6.10 6.05
CA LEU A 243 15.43 5.90 7.29
C LEU A 243 14.57 6.07 8.54
N GLU A 244 13.77 7.15 8.60
CA GLU A 244 12.88 7.40 9.75
C GLU A 244 11.82 6.31 9.89
N GLU A 245 11.36 5.72 8.79
CA GLU A 245 10.43 4.58 8.81
C GLU A 245 11.01 3.40 9.60
N ASP A 246 12.23 2.98 9.28
CA ASP A 246 12.94 1.93 10.00
C ASP A 246 13.14 2.28 11.48
N PHE A 247 13.54 3.51 11.78
CA PHE A 247 13.77 3.95 13.17
C PHE A 247 12.49 3.86 14.00
N GLU A 248 11.36 4.28 13.46
CA GLU A 248 10.07 4.18 14.15
C GLU A 248 9.60 2.73 14.29
N GLN A 249 9.85 1.89 13.29
CA GLN A 249 9.56 0.45 13.39
C GLN A 249 10.41 -0.21 14.47
N VAL A 250 11.70 0.10 14.56
CA VAL A 250 12.60 -0.41 15.62
C VAL A 250 12.09 -0.02 17.01
N VAL A 251 11.68 1.24 17.19
CA VAL A 251 11.08 1.71 18.45
C VAL A 251 9.82 0.90 18.78
N LEU A 252 8.96 0.70 17.79
CA LEU A 252 7.73 -0.07 17.95
C LEU A 252 8.01 -1.54 18.27
N ASP A 253 8.99 -2.16 17.64
CA ASP A 253 9.39 -3.55 17.87
C ASP A 253 9.87 -3.78 19.32
N VAL A 254 10.72 -2.86 19.83
CA VAL A 254 11.25 -2.94 21.19
C VAL A 254 10.14 -2.75 22.22
N ARG A 255 9.23 -1.79 22.02
CA ARG A 255 8.04 -1.62 22.89
C ARG A 255 7.15 -2.85 22.91
N ARG A 256 6.89 -3.45 21.74
CA ARG A 256 6.08 -4.67 21.60
C ARG A 256 6.73 -5.89 22.24
N ALA A 257 8.05 -5.93 22.31
CA ALA A 257 8.79 -6.95 23.03
C ALA A 257 8.73 -6.76 24.57
N GLY A 258 8.02 -5.73 25.06
CA GLY A 258 7.79 -5.47 26.48
C GLY A 258 8.88 -4.65 27.17
N PHE A 259 9.77 -4.02 26.41
CA PHE A 259 10.82 -3.16 26.98
C PHE A 259 10.33 -1.72 27.15
N ASP A 260 11.00 -0.99 28.06
CA ASP A 260 10.65 0.39 28.41
C ASP A 260 11.11 1.42 27.37
N GLU A 261 10.68 2.68 27.59
CA GLU A 261 11.00 3.80 26.71
C GLU A 261 12.52 4.11 26.63
N GLN A 262 13.26 3.80 27.67
CA GLN A 262 14.71 3.98 27.68
C GLN A 262 15.38 2.96 26.74
N ALA A 263 14.94 1.71 26.77
CA ALA A 263 15.37 0.68 25.82
C ALA A 263 15.01 1.05 24.37
N ALA A 264 13.77 1.51 24.15
CA ALA A 264 13.31 1.96 22.84
C ALA A 264 14.15 3.14 22.30
N ALA A 265 14.46 4.13 23.14
CA ALA A 265 15.31 5.26 22.74
C ALA A 265 16.75 4.83 22.38
N ARG A 266 17.32 3.89 23.14
CA ARG A 266 18.65 3.33 22.84
C ARG A 266 18.65 2.47 21.57
N ALA A 267 17.59 1.71 21.34
CA ALA A 267 17.43 0.95 20.11
C ALA A 267 17.33 1.89 18.89
N ARG A 268 16.67 3.04 19.03
CA ARG A 268 16.66 4.08 18.03
C ARG A 268 18.07 4.60 17.70
N GLU A 269 18.92 4.86 18.71
CA GLU A 269 20.32 5.26 18.48
C GLU A 269 21.07 4.22 17.64
N VAL A 270 20.82 2.94 17.89
CA VAL A 270 21.42 1.83 17.13
C VAL A 270 20.89 1.81 15.69
N ALA A 271 19.57 1.97 15.49
CA ALA A 271 18.96 2.04 14.17
C ALA A 271 19.46 3.25 13.36
N GLU A 272 19.62 4.40 13.99
CA GLU A 272 20.19 5.60 13.36
C GLU A 272 21.62 5.35 12.87
N ALA A 273 22.47 4.66 13.67
CA ALA A 273 23.80 4.29 13.23
C ALA A 273 23.80 3.25 12.09
N ALA A 274 22.88 2.30 12.11
CA ALA A 274 22.68 1.37 10.99
C ALA A 274 22.20 2.13 9.73
N GLY A 275 21.31 3.10 9.88
CA GLY A 275 20.80 3.94 8.81
C GLY A 275 21.88 4.82 8.16
N GLU A 276 22.80 5.39 8.95
CA GLU A 276 23.94 6.13 8.40
C GLU A 276 24.82 5.22 7.53
N LEU A 277 25.07 4.00 7.96
CA LEU A 277 25.82 3.03 7.18
C LEU A 277 25.12 2.70 5.85
N VAL A 278 23.81 2.41 5.88
CA VAL A 278 23.00 2.13 4.69
C VAL A 278 22.96 3.35 3.75
N ALA A 279 22.67 4.53 4.28
CA ALA A 279 22.57 5.77 3.51
C ALA A 279 23.90 6.23 2.90
N SER A 280 25.04 5.82 3.48
CA SER A 280 26.37 6.04 2.90
C SER A 280 26.71 5.07 1.76
N GLY A 281 25.84 4.12 1.43
CA GLY A 281 26.14 3.00 0.53
C GLY A 281 27.22 2.09 1.11
N TYR A 282 27.21 1.88 2.41
CA TYR A 282 28.15 1.04 3.16
C TYR A 282 29.63 1.50 3.10
N THR A 283 29.86 2.79 2.84
CA THR A 283 31.22 3.34 2.76
C THR A 283 31.70 3.96 4.07
N SER A 284 30.81 4.35 4.98
CA SER A 284 31.12 4.98 6.27
C SER A 284 30.06 4.65 7.33
N GLY A 285 30.35 4.98 8.60
CA GLY A 285 29.43 4.73 9.73
C GLY A 285 29.77 3.51 10.58
N TYR A 286 30.78 2.74 10.22
CA TYR A 286 31.15 1.49 10.91
C TYR A 286 31.60 1.71 12.36
N GLU A 287 32.38 2.75 12.64
CA GLU A 287 32.87 3.03 13.98
C GLU A 287 31.76 3.25 14.98
N ARG A 288 30.80 4.09 14.60
CA ARG A 288 29.61 4.38 15.46
C ARG A 288 28.75 3.13 15.69
N LEU A 289 28.53 2.34 14.65
CA LEU A 289 27.77 1.10 14.78
C LEU A 289 28.50 0.07 15.66
N ALA A 290 29.85 -0.05 15.52
CA ALA A 290 30.64 -0.93 16.35
C ALA A 290 30.65 -0.49 17.82
N GLU A 291 30.78 0.82 18.11
CA GLU A 291 30.64 1.39 19.45
C GLU A 291 29.32 0.99 20.11
N LEU A 292 28.21 1.21 19.41
CA LEU A 292 26.87 0.92 19.93
C LEU A 292 26.61 -0.59 20.10
N ARG A 293 27.13 -1.42 19.18
CA ARG A 293 27.14 -2.89 19.34
C ARG A 293 27.93 -3.32 20.58
N GLY A 294 29.09 -2.74 20.83
CA GLY A 294 29.88 -2.99 22.04
C GLY A 294 29.14 -2.60 23.31
N LYS A 295 28.50 -1.42 23.29
CA LYS A 295 27.79 -0.86 24.43
C LYS A 295 26.48 -1.59 24.76
N TYR A 296 25.71 -1.97 23.73
CA TYR A 296 24.33 -2.43 23.89
C TYR A 296 24.08 -3.88 23.42
N GLY A 297 25.02 -4.51 22.74
CA GLY A 297 24.81 -5.82 22.10
C GLY A 297 24.43 -6.97 23.05
N GLN A 298 24.78 -6.85 24.34
CA GLN A 298 24.39 -7.82 25.38
C GLN A 298 23.07 -7.50 26.08
N GLN A 299 22.43 -6.38 25.76
CA GLN A 299 21.18 -6.00 26.36
C GLN A 299 20.03 -6.87 25.80
N PRO A 300 19.09 -7.33 26.63
CA PRO A 300 17.98 -8.19 26.17
C PRO A 300 17.16 -7.57 25.03
N TRP A 301 16.94 -6.25 25.06
CA TRP A 301 16.16 -5.52 24.06
C TRP A 301 16.87 -5.43 22.69
N PHE A 302 18.19 -5.57 22.64
CA PHE A 302 18.95 -5.48 21.38
C PHE A 302 18.51 -6.54 20.35
N LYS A 303 18.08 -7.72 20.82
CA LYS A 303 17.54 -8.81 19.99
C LYS A 303 16.13 -8.53 19.45
N ALA A 304 15.46 -7.53 20.00
CA ALA A 304 14.13 -7.13 19.52
C ALA A 304 14.21 -6.14 18.35
N ILE A 305 15.38 -5.57 18.06
CA ILE A 305 15.58 -4.69 16.91
C ILE A 305 15.36 -5.50 15.63
N LYS A 306 14.37 -5.08 14.83
CA LYS A 306 14.09 -5.63 13.50
C LYS A 306 14.12 -4.51 12.47
N GLY A 307 13.09 -3.65 12.42
CA GLY A 307 12.97 -2.60 11.42
C GLY A 307 12.93 -3.14 9.99
N GLU A 308 13.01 -2.26 9.01
CA GLU A 308 13.11 -2.60 7.59
C GLU A 308 14.50 -3.14 7.21
N PHE A 309 15.55 -2.51 7.73
CA PHE A 309 16.95 -2.86 7.45
C PHE A 309 17.82 -3.03 8.69
N SER A 310 17.48 -2.39 9.81
CA SER A 310 18.33 -2.37 11.02
C SER A 310 18.67 -3.76 11.52
N GLY A 311 17.68 -4.67 11.59
CA GLY A 311 17.89 -6.05 12.04
C GLY A 311 18.84 -6.82 11.15
N GLU A 312 18.78 -6.65 9.84
CA GLU A 312 19.67 -7.30 8.88
C GLU A 312 21.10 -6.74 8.95
N VAL A 313 21.23 -5.41 9.03
CA VAL A 313 22.52 -4.76 9.23
C VAL A 313 23.18 -5.28 10.52
N LEU A 314 22.42 -5.44 11.60
CA LEU A 314 22.94 -5.94 12.87
C LEU A 314 23.28 -7.44 12.84
N ALA A 315 22.60 -8.22 12.03
CA ALA A 315 22.88 -9.65 11.87
C ALA A 315 24.10 -9.92 10.97
N ALA A 316 24.44 -9.00 10.07
CA ALA A 316 25.56 -9.13 9.16
C ALA A 316 26.91 -8.83 9.85
N SER A 317 27.96 -9.54 9.41
CA SER A 317 29.35 -9.20 9.78
C SER A 317 29.81 -7.92 9.07
N GLU A 318 30.78 -7.23 9.65
CA GLU A 318 31.37 -6.05 9.01
C GLU A 318 31.95 -6.36 7.63
N ALA A 319 32.55 -7.54 7.46
CA ALA A 319 33.10 -7.95 6.17
C ALA A 319 32.05 -8.11 5.10
N GLU A 320 30.85 -8.64 5.44
CA GLU A 320 29.71 -8.74 4.53
C GLU A 320 29.18 -7.36 4.16
N LEU A 321 29.04 -6.44 5.13
CA LEU A 321 28.60 -5.07 4.87
C LEU A 321 29.61 -4.30 4.02
N ARG A 322 30.93 -4.39 4.29
CA ARG A 322 31.98 -3.77 3.48
C ARG A 322 32.02 -4.32 2.05
N ALA A 323 31.61 -5.57 1.84
CA ALA A 323 31.49 -6.13 0.49
C ALA A 323 30.37 -5.48 -0.35
N LEU A 324 29.45 -4.72 0.27
CA LEU A 324 28.41 -3.93 -0.39
C LEU A 324 28.87 -2.50 -0.71
N ALA A 325 29.98 -2.05 -0.11
CA ALA A 325 30.42 -0.66 -0.21
C ALA A 325 30.58 -0.19 -1.66
N GLY A 326 29.99 0.96 -1.96
CA GLY A 326 30.02 1.60 -3.28
C GLY A 326 29.23 0.89 -4.38
N LYS A 327 28.54 -0.20 -4.07
CA LYS A 327 27.61 -0.82 -5.03
C LYS A 327 26.32 -0.01 -5.09
N PRO A 328 25.78 0.21 -6.30
CA PRO A 328 24.46 0.85 -6.44
C PRO A 328 23.41 0.04 -5.67
N ASP A 329 22.47 0.74 -5.02
CA ASP A 329 21.27 0.11 -4.52
C ASP A 329 20.50 -0.51 -5.72
N PRO A 330 20.25 -1.82 -5.72
CA PRO A 330 19.62 -2.51 -6.85
C PRO A 330 18.21 -2.03 -7.14
N LEU A 331 17.55 -1.40 -6.17
CA LEU A 331 16.21 -0.83 -6.34
C LEU A 331 16.21 0.68 -6.49
N GLY A 332 17.37 1.33 -6.25
CA GLY A 332 17.55 2.77 -6.38
C GLY A 332 16.77 3.57 -5.34
N LEU A 333 16.56 3.02 -4.13
CA LEU A 333 15.84 3.71 -3.07
C LEU A 333 16.62 4.95 -2.58
N GLU A 334 15.89 6.06 -2.45
CA GLU A 334 16.42 7.33 -1.94
C GLU A 334 16.26 7.38 -0.41
N TRP A 335 17.16 6.78 0.35
CA TRP A 335 17.08 6.59 1.81
C TRP A 335 16.78 7.87 2.60
N ARG A 336 17.27 9.03 2.14
CA ARG A 336 17.07 10.33 2.79
C ARG A 336 15.99 11.19 2.11
N PHE A 337 15.14 10.58 1.27
CA PHE A 337 14.08 11.32 0.62
C PHE A 337 13.08 11.88 1.64
N ASP A 338 12.94 13.19 1.69
CA ASP A 338 11.99 13.91 2.53
C ASP A 338 10.82 14.43 1.68
N SER A 339 9.61 13.96 1.93
CA SER A 339 8.40 14.38 1.22
C SER A 339 7.81 15.70 1.73
N ARG A 340 8.24 16.21 2.89
CA ARG A 340 7.68 17.42 3.51
C ARG A 340 7.76 18.66 2.61
N PRO A 341 8.88 19.00 1.97
CA PRO A 341 8.93 20.15 1.06
C PRO A 341 7.98 20.02 -0.12
N VAL A 342 7.80 18.80 -0.65
CA VAL A 342 6.86 18.52 -1.75
C VAL A 342 5.43 18.76 -1.28
N LEU A 343 5.04 18.23 -0.11
CA LEU A 343 3.71 18.38 0.47
C LEU A 343 3.40 19.85 0.82
N GLN A 344 4.40 20.59 1.31
CA GLN A 344 4.29 22.03 1.58
C GLN A 344 4.02 22.87 0.32
N ALA A 345 4.53 22.42 -0.84
CA ALA A 345 4.33 23.11 -2.11
C ALA A 345 2.96 22.78 -2.78
N LEU A 346 2.26 21.74 -2.33
CA LEU A 346 0.98 21.34 -2.90
C LEU A 346 -0.17 22.19 -2.37
N GLU A 347 -1.08 22.59 -3.27
CA GLU A 347 -2.32 23.32 -2.94
C GLU A 347 -3.59 22.52 -3.27
N VAL A 348 -3.45 21.30 -3.78
CA VAL A 348 -4.58 20.43 -4.10
C VAL A 348 -5.16 19.80 -2.83
N PRO A 349 -6.48 19.60 -2.75
CA PRO A 349 -7.10 18.86 -1.65
C PRO A 349 -6.53 17.46 -1.53
N ILE A 350 -6.21 17.05 -0.31
CA ILE A 350 -5.67 15.72 0.01
C ILE A 350 -6.58 15.03 1.02
N LEU A 351 -7.07 13.84 0.69
CA LEU A 351 -7.59 12.91 1.70
C LEU A 351 -6.42 12.05 2.19
N TRP A 352 -6.12 12.11 3.48
CA TRP A 352 -5.14 11.23 4.11
C TRP A 352 -5.82 10.27 5.07
N VAL A 353 -5.54 8.97 4.92
CA VAL A 353 -6.15 7.93 5.74
C VAL A 353 -5.06 7.06 6.35
N LEU A 354 -5.05 6.92 7.69
CA LEU A 354 -4.05 6.15 8.42
C LEU A 354 -4.68 5.05 9.28
N ALA A 355 -3.94 3.96 9.44
CA ALA A 355 -4.20 2.88 10.38
C ALA A 355 -3.45 3.15 11.70
N GLU A 356 -4.14 3.15 12.85
CA GLU A 356 -3.52 3.53 14.13
C GLU A 356 -2.59 2.46 14.71
N LYS A 357 -2.69 1.22 14.25
CA LYS A 357 -1.86 0.09 14.68
C LYS A 357 -0.94 -0.41 13.57
N ASP A 358 -0.68 0.44 12.59
CA ASP A 358 0.21 0.15 11.47
C ASP A 358 1.62 -0.17 11.97
N ARG A 359 2.15 -1.33 11.53
CA ARG A 359 3.48 -1.81 11.91
C ARG A 359 4.54 -1.56 10.84
N GLU A 360 4.11 -1.33 9.60
CA GLU A 360 5.01 -1.03 8.49
C GLU A 360 5.23 0.48 8.36
N SER A 361 4.16 1.28 8.50
CA SER A 361 4.19 2.74 8.40
C SER A 361 3.69 3.36 9.71
N PRO A 362 4.54 3.50 10.74
CA PRO A 362 4.11 3.89 12.08
C PRO A 362 3.32 5.20 12.13
N TYR A 363 2.15 5.12 12.77
CA TYR A 363 1.11 6.16 12.76
C TYR A 363 1.57 7.52 13.31
N THR A 364 2.26 7.51 14.48
CA THR A 364 2.41 8.71 15.34
C THR A 364 3.14 9.85 14.63
N ILE A 365 4.25 9.56 13.97
CA ILE A 365 5.07 10.58 13.29
C ILE A 365 4.30 11.20 12.11
N THR A 366 3.63 10.37 11.32
CA THR A 366 2.85 10.84 10.18
C THR A 366 1.64 11.67 10.61
N ALA A 367 0.90 11.23 11.63
CA ALA A 367 -0.25 11.98 12.17
C ALA A 367 0.18 13.36 12.72
N GLY A 368 1.32 13.42 13.40
CA GLY A 368 1.89 14.70 13.87
C GLY A 368 2.22 15.65 12.71
N ARG A 369 2.88 15.16 11.67
CA ARG A 369 3.26 15.92 10.48
C ARG A 369 2.05 16.36 9.64
N ILE A 370 1.00 15.54 9.56
CA ILE A 370 -0.28 15.96 8.96
C ILE A 370 -0.87 17.14 9.73
N GLY A 371 -0.88 17.07 11.07
CA GLY A 371 -1.35 18.17 11.91
C GLY A 371 -0.56 19.46 11.71
N GLU A 372 0.77 19.37 11.51
CA GLU A 372 1.61 20.53 11.17
C GLU A 372 1.22 21.15 9.82
N LEU A 373 1.03 20.31 8.79
CA LEU A 373 0.60 20.78 7.48
C LEU A 373 -0.80 21.40 7.52
N GLN A 374 -1.74 20.82 8.28
CA GLN A 374 -3.07 21.41 8.48
C GLN A 374 -2.99 22.77 9.18
N ARG A 375 -2.15 22.92 10.23
CA ARG A 375 -1.92 24.22 10.89
C ARG A 375 -1.27 25.25 9.96
N ALA A 376 -0.47 24.80 8.99
CA ALA A 376 0.09 25.63 7.93
C ALA A 376 -0.92 25.97 6.81
N GLY A 377 -2.19 25.58 6.97
CA GLY A 377 -3.27 25.89 6.02
C GLY A 377 -3.37 24.95 4.82
N LYS A 378 -2.66 23.81 4.82
CA LYS A 378 -2.77 22.86 3.71
C LYS A 378 -4.13 22.17 3.71
N PRO A 379 -4.77 21.99 2.54
CA PRO A 379 -6.13 21.45 2.43
C PRO A 379 -6.16 19.92 2.60
N ILE A 380 -5.78 19.44 3.80
CA ILE A 380 -5.74 18.02 4.12
C ILE A 380 -6.95 17.64 4.96
N THR A 381 -7.78 16.73 4.43
CA THR A 381 -8.80 16.00 5.18
C THR A 381 -8.15 14.73 5.73
N PHE A 382 -8.11 14.58 7.05
CA PHE A 382 -7.43 13.46 7.69
C PHE A 382 -8.40 12.58 8.48
N TYR A 383 -8.33 11.28 8.24
CA TYR A 383 -9.04 10.25 9.00
C TYR A 383 -8.07 9.19 9.50
N SER A 384 -8.28 8.73 10.72
CA SER A 384 -7.59 7.54 11.26
C SER A 384 -8.59 6.43 11.60
N PHE A 385 -8.10 5.19 11.57
CA PHE A 385 -8.87 4.00 11.91
C PHE A 385 -8.21 3.27 13.07
N PRO A 386 -8.91 3.13 14.23
CA PRO A 386 -8.39 2.37 15.38
C PRO A 386 -8.30 0.88 15.06
N ASP A 387 -7.47 0.14 15.82
CA ASP A 387 -7.28 -1.31 15.71
C ASP A 387 -7.11 -1.82 14.27
N THR A 388 -6.46 -1.03 13.46
CA THR A 388 -6.25 -1.27 12.03
C THR A 388 -4.76 -1.29 11.75
N ASP A 389 -4.31 -2.30 11.01
CA ASP A 389 -2.92 -2.49 10.57
C ASP A 389 -2.70 -1.98 9.14
N HIS A 390 -1.46 -2.08 8.65
CA HIS A 390 -1.07 -1.67 7.31
C HIS A 390 -2.00 -2.24 6.23
N GLY A 391 -2.20 -1.48 5.14
CA GLY A 391 -3.17 -1.85 4.10
C GLY A 391 -4.63 -1.72 4.53
N MET A 392 -4.92 -1.07 5.67
CA MET A 392 -6.25 -0.87 6.25
C MET A 392 -6.93 -2.17 6.68
N TRP A 393 -6.16 -3.08 7.25
CA TRP A 393 -6.66 -4.37 7.74
C TRP A 393 -7.02 -4.35 9.22
N GLU A 394 -8.20 -4.85 9.56
CA GLU A 394 -8.51 -5.33 10.90
C GLU A 394 -7.80 -6.66 11.13
N PHE A 395 -7.46 -6.96 12.38
CA PHE A 395 -6.70 -8.15 12.73
C PHE A 395 -7.11 -8.73 14.07
N THR A 396 -6.79 -10.01 14.25
CA THR A 396 -6.68 -10.63 15.57
C THR A 396 -5.20 -10.79 15.91
N GLU A 397 -4.84 -10.63 17.19
CA GLU A 397 -3.45 -10.73 17.63
C GLU A 397 -3.31 -11.86 18.67
N ALA A 398 -2.40 -12.79 18.40
CA ALA A 398 -2.05 -13.87 19.30
C ALA A 398 -1.15 -13.36 20.43
N ARG A 399 -0.96 -14.17 21.48
CA ARG A 399 -0.12 -13.80 22.64
C ARG A 399 1.35 -13.53 22.30
N ASP A 400 1.86 -14.14 21.25
CA ASP A 400 3.21 -13.92 20.74
C ASP A 400 3.33 -12.68 19.83
N GLY A 401 2.23 -11.92 19.67
CA GLY A 401 2.16 -10.74 18.84
C GLY A 401 1.96 -11.03 17.34
N THR A 402 1.75 -12.28 16.93
CA THR A 402 1.42 -12.61 15.55
C THR A 402 0.02 -12.11 15.21
N ARG A 403 -0.11 -11.40 14.09
CA ARG A 403 -1.39 -10.90 13.57
C ARG A 403 -1.94 -11.76 12.47
N THR A 404 -3.23 -12.06 12.57
CA THR A 404 -4.02 -12.64 11.46
C THR A 404 -4.97 -11.58 10.95
N LEU A 405 -4.78 -11.17 9.70
CA LEU A 405 -5.64 -10.19 9.04
C LEU A 405 -7.01 -10.80 8.78
N THR A 406 -8.07 -10.03 9.05
CA THR A 406 -9.45 -10.52 9.00
C THR A 406 -10.26 -9.90 7.88
N ARG A 407 -10.38 -8.58 7.84
CA ARG A 407 -11.15 -7.82 6.86
C ARG A 407 -10.52 -6.44 6.66
N TYR A 408 -10.88 -5.74 5.60
CA TYR A 408 -10.62 -4.30 5.54
C TYR A 408 -11.43 -3.60 6.64
N THR A 409 -10.83 -2.56 7.24
CA THR A 409 -11.53 -1.82 8.29
C THR A 409 -12.81 -1.19 7.76
N ASP A 410 -13.88 -1.33 8.55
CA ASP A 410 -15.19 -0.83 8.15
C ASP A 410 -15.17 0.69 7.95
N GLY A 411 -15.73 1.12 6.81
CA GLY A 411 -15.82 2.52 6.42
C GLY A 411 -14.69 3.02 5.51
N TYR A 412 -13.52 2.38 5.46
CA TYR A 412 -12.38 2.85 4.66
C TYR A 412 -12.69 2.95 3.16
N LEU A 413 -13.14 1.85 2.55
CA LEU A 413 -13.40 1.81 1.11
C LEU A 413 -14.53 2.76 0.72
N ARG A 414 -15.56 2.88 1.56
CA ARG A 414 -16.67 3.80 1.37
C ARG A 414 -16.22 5.27 1.51
N LEU A 415 -15.43 5.60 2.53
CA LEU A 415 -14.87 6.94 2.72
C LEU A 415 -14.10 7.40 1.47
N VAL A 416 -13.20 6.55 0.97
CA VAL A 416 -12.40 6.87 -0.23
C VAL A 416 -13.31 7.09 -1.45
N ALA A 417 -14.26 6.18 -1.70
CA ALA A 417 -15.17 6.29 -2.84
C ALA A 417 -16.06 7.54 -2.77
N ASP A 418 -16.61 7.85 -1.60
CA ASP A 418 -17.48 9.00 -1.41
C ASP A 418 -16.72 10.32 -1.49
N TRP A 419 -15.55 10.41 -0.86
CA TRP A 419 -14.73 11.62 -0.91
C TRP A 419 -14.30 11.97 -2.35
N ILE A 420 -13.87 10.97 -3.14
CA ILE A 420 -13.52 11.16 -4.56
C ILE A 420 -14.75 11.64 -5.35
N ALA A 421 -15.90 11.06 -5.09
CA ALA A 421 -17.15 11.40 -5.78
C ALA A 421 -17.81 12.70 -5.27
N GLY A 422 -17.22 13.37 -4.27
CA GLY A 422 -17.80 14.58 -3.66
C GLY A 422 -19.07 14.30 -2.85
N ARG A 423 -19.25 13.07 -2.41
CA ARG A 423 -20.34 12.66 -1.50
C ARG A 423 -19.87 12.70 -0.05
N THR A 424 -20.79 12.82 0.86
CA THR A 424 -20.54 12.76 2.30
C THR A 424 -21.50 11.78 2.96
N SER A 425 -21.02 11.12 4.03
CA SER A 425 -21.86 10.31 4.92
C SER A 425 -21.74 10.85 6.34
N PRO A 426 -22.78 10.72 7.17
CA PRO A 426 -22.71 11.10 8.59
C PRO A 426 -21.60 10.38 9.36
N SER A 427 -21.24 9.17 8.94
CA SER A 427 -20.17 8.37 9.49
C SER A 427 -19.60 7.42 8.45
N TYR A 428 -18.36 6.99 8.67
CA TYR A 428 -17.67 5.99 7.86
C TYR A 428 -17.17 4.86 8.74
N GLY A 429 -18.10 4.02 9.23
CA GLY A 429 -17.77 2.88 10.07
C GLY A 429 -16.91 3.30 11.27
N ARG A 430 -15.67 2.78 11.34
CA ARG A 430 -14.72 3.05 12.43
C ARG A 430 -13.85 4.30 12.23
N ALA A 431 -14.03 5.04 11.13
CA ALA A 431 -13.24 6.22 10.83
C ALA A 431 -13.40 7.33 11.87
N THR A 432 -12.29 7.87 12.32
CA THR A 432 -12.25 9.05 13.19
C THR A 432 -11.70 10.23 12.41
N PRO A 433 -12.49 11.30 12.18
CA PRO A 433 -11.95 12.52 11.58
C PRO A 433 -10.97 13.17 12.54
N ARG A 434 -9.83 13.63 12.01
CA ARG A 434 -8.78 14.29 12.77
C ARG A 434 -8.58 15.71 12.24
N GLY A 435 -8.84 16.68 13.08
CA GLY A 435 -8.49 18.08 12.82
C GLY A 435 -7.01 18.37 13.14
N PRO A 436 -6.55 19.61 12.88
CA PRO A 436 -5.22 20.04 13.33
C PRO A 436 -5.16 19.89 14.85
N GLY A 437 -4.24 19.06 15.33
CA GLY A 437 -4.01 18.84 16.76
C GLY A 437 -3.76 20.19 17.46
N ARG A 438 -4.32 20.37 18.68
CA ARG A 438 -4.10 21.53 19.51
C ARG A 438 -2.70 21.53 20.11
#